data_054c75a80cf21bc36768a92b159191bc
#
_entry.id   054c75a80cf21bc36768a92b159191bc
#
_cell.length_a   1.000
_cell.length_b   1.000
_cell.length_c   1.000
_cell.angle_alpha   90.00
_cell.angle_beta   90.00
_cell.angle_gamma   90.00
#
_symmetry.space_group_name_H-M   'P 1'
#
loop_
_entity.id
_entity.type
_entity.pdbx_description
1 polymer ?
#
loop_
_entity_poly.entity_id
_entity_poly.type
_entity_poly.pdbx_seq_one_letter_code
_entity_poly.pdbx_strand_id
1 'polypeptide(L)'
;MFHQFFGENMLRADVCNAVEELGQLLDHTGPVLQSERNAARIFNADHLFFVTNGTSTSNKIVWHSTVAPGDVVIVDRNCHKSVIHSITMMGAIPIFLMPTRNHLGIIGPIPKEEFEWKNIKKKIDANPFIKDKNVVPRVMTLTQSTYDGIVYNVEMIKEMLDGKVDSLHFDEAWLPHAAFHPFYKDMHAIGA
;
A
#
# COMPACT_ATOMS: atom_id res chain seq x y z
N MET A 1 -31.13 -22.60 18.27
CA MET A 1 -31.03 -21.11 18.24
C MET A 1 -30.44 -20.61 16.94
N PHE A 2 -29.18 -20.96 16.54
CA PHE A 2 -28.53 -20.49 15.34
C PHE A 2 -29.30 -20.86 14.06
N HIS A 3 -29.65 -22.14 13.90
CA HIS A 3 -30.44 -22.62 12.78
C HIS A 3 -31.83 -21.97 12.71
N GLN A 4 -32.49 -21.74 13.85
CA GLN A 4 -33.81 -21.09 13.90
C GLN A 4 -33.73 -19.60 13.50
N PHE A 5 -32.61 -18.93 13.78
CA PHE A 5 -32.40 -17.52 13.47
C PHE A 5 -31.97 -17.28 12.03
N PHE A 6 -30.98 -18.03 11.54
CA PHE A 6 -30.38 -17.82 10.22
C PHE A 6 -30.96 -18.72 9.11
N GLY A 7 -31.62 -19.82 9.48
CA GLY A 7 -32.15 -20.81 8.55
C GLY A 7 -31.10 -21.77 8.00
N GLU A 8 -31.57 -22.80 7.32
CA GLU A 8 -30.74 -23.86 6.77
C GLU A 8 -29.82 -23.36 5.63
N ASN A 9 -30.32 -22.46 4.79
CA ASN A 9 -29.55 -21.97 3.63
C ASN A 9 -28.24 -21.27 4.04
N MET A 10 -28.25 -20.53 5.16
CA MET A 10 -27.02 -19.92 5.66
C MET A 10 -25.98 -20.96 6.10
N LEU A 11 -26.43 -22.01 6.78
CA LEU A 11 -25.53 -23.10 7.21
C LEU A 11 -25.00 -23.90 6.03
N ARG A 12 -25.79 -24.05 4.98
CA ARG A 12 -25.39 -24.71 3.73
C ARG A 12 -24.46 -23.85 2.86
N ALA A 13 -24.42 -22.54 3.09
CA ALA A 13 -23.52 -21.64 2.37
C ALA A 13 -22.08 -21.66 2.90
N ASP A 14 -21.86 -22.23 4.08
CA ASP A 14 -20.52 -22.45 4.63
C ASP A 14 -19.91 -23.71 3.99
N VAL A 15 -19.30 -23.52 2.84
CA VAL A 15 -18.69 -24.60 2.06
C VAL A 15 -17.17 -24.52 2.12
N CYS A 16 -16.53 -25.68 2.32
CA CYS A 16 -15.08 -25.79 2.18
C CYS A 16 -14.69 -25.64 0.69
N ASN A 17 -13.79 -24.71 0.41
CA ASN A 17 -13.27 -24.48 -0.94
C ASN A 17 -11.94 -25.22 -1.20
N ALA A 18 -11.52 -26.10 -0.30
CA ALA A 18 -10.33 -26.93 -0.48
C ALA A 18 -10.60 -28.12 -1.43
N VAL A 19 -11.12 -27.80 -2.61
CA VAL A 19 -11.41 -28.74 -3.68
C VAL A 19 -10.52 -28.38 -4.85
N GLU A 20 -9.78 -29.37 -5.38
CA GLU A 20 -8.75 -29.16 -6.41
C GLU A 20 -9.30 -28.42 -7.64
N GLU A 21 -10.53 -28.73 -8.07
CA GLU A 21 -11.18 -28.12 -9.23
C GLU A 21 -11.50 -26.62 -9.04
N LEU A 22 -11.61 -26.17 -7.79
CA LEU A 22 -11.82 -24.74 -7.47
C LEU A 22 -10.51 -23.95 -7.43
N GLY A 23 -9.38 -24.65 -7.42
CA GLY A 23 -8.07 -24.05 -7.27
C GLY A 23 -7.81 -23.57 -5.84
N GLN A 24 -6.63 -23.02 -5.63
CA GLN A 24 -6.19 -22.56 -4.31
C GLN A 24 -5.64 -21.13 -4.39
N LEU A 25 -5.94 -20.34 -3.36
CA LEU A 25 -5.45 -18.97 -3.28
C LEU A 25 -3.93 -18.92 -3.11
N LEU A 26 -3.35 -19.87 -2.36
CA LEU A 26 -1.90 -19.95 -2.15
C LEU A 26 -1.14 -20.33 -3.42
N ASP A 27 -1.69 -21.27 -4.21
CA ASP A 27 -1.03 -21.78 -5.41
C ASP A 27 -1.41 -20.99 -6.67
N HIS A 28 -2.34 -20.05 -6.55
CA HIS A 28 -2.88 -19.27 -7.69
C HIS A 28 -3.29 -20.15 -8.86
N THR A 29 -4.20 -21.10 -8.61
CA THR A 29 -4.65 -22.09 -9.62
C THR A 29 -6.15 -21.98 -9.89
N GLY A 30 -6.62 -22.65 -10.95
CA GLY A 30 -8.03 -22.81 -11.29
C GLY A 30 -8.81 -21.49 -11.45
N PRO A 31 -10.07 -21.45 -11.00
CA PRO A 31 -10.91 -20.25 -11.03
C PRO A 31 -10.34 -19.05 -10.28
N VAL A 32 -9.57 -19.27 -9.21
CA VAL A 32 -8.89 -18.20 -8.46
C VAL A 32 -7.91 -17.46 -9.38
N LEU A 33 -7.01 -18.20 -10.05
CA LEU A 33 -6.06 -17.60 -11.00
C LEU A 33 -6.77 -16.87 -12.15
N GLN A 34 -7.84 -17.47 -12.69
CA GLN A 34 -8.61 -16.85 -13.78
C GLN A 34 -9.24 -15.52 -13.33
N SER A 35 -9.74 -15.48 -12.10
CA SER A 35 -10.32 -14.28 -11.51
C SER A 35 -9.26 -13.19 -11.26
N GLU A 36 -8.08 -13.57 -10.76
CA GLU A 36 -6.95 -12.64 -10.58
C GLU A 36 -6.49 -12.05 -11.91
N ARG A 37 -6.34 -12.87 -12.95
CA ARG A 37 -5.99 -12.41 -14.31
C ARG A 37 -7.04 -11.46 -14.90
N ASN A 38 -8.32 -11.76 -14.70
CA ASN A 38 -9.40 -10.87 -15.15
C ASN A 38 -9.41 -9.54 -14.38
N ALA A 39 -9.20 -9.58 -13.09
CA ALA A 39 -9.09 -8.38 -12.26
C ALA A 39 -7.84 -7.55 -12.65
N ALA A 40 -6.68 -8.18 -12.89
CA ALA A 40 -5.48 -7.50 -13.36
C ALA A 40 -5.74 -6.75 -14.68
N ARG A 41 -6.44 -7.42 -15.64
CA ARG A 41 -6.86 -6.78 -16.90
C ARG A 41 -7.78 -5.57 -16.68
N ILE A 42 -8.74 -5.68 -15.76
CA ILE A 42 -9.70 -4.59 -15.45
C ILE A 42 -8.99 -3.39 -14.82
N PHE A 43 -8.06 -3.65 -13.90
CA PHE A 43 -7.29 -2.63 -13.19
C PHE A 43 -6.02 -2.18 -13.94
N ASN A 44 -5.79 -2.67 -15.16
CA ASN A 44 -4.60 -2.38 -15.96
C ASN A 44 -3.29 -2.60 -15.18
N ALA A 45 -3.21 -3.72 -14.49
CA ALA A 45 -2.03 -4.13 -13.70
C ALA A 45 -1.36 -5.35 -14.33
N ASP A 46 -0.05 -5.46 -14.23
CA ASP A 46 0.71 -6.64 -14.70
C ASP A 46 0.29 -7.90 -13.93
N HIS A 47 0.13 -7.75 -12.62
CA HIS A 47 -0.30 -8.80 -11.71
C HIS A 47 -1.29 -8.27 -10.69
N LEU A 48 -2.22 -9.14 -10.30
CA LEU A 48 -3.15 -8.87 -9.20
C LEU A 48 -3.26 -10.14 -8.34
N PHE A 49 -3.21 -9.97 -7.04
CA PHE A 49 -3.32 -11.04 -6.06
C PHE A 49 -4.45 -10.77 -5.08
N PHE A 50 -5.34 -11.74 -4.89
CA PHE A 50 -6.37 -11.63 -3.87
C PHE A 50 -5.79 -11.87 -2.48
N VAL A 51 -6.08 -10.95 -1.57
CA VAL A 51 -5.68 -11.03 -0.16
C VAL A 51 -6.94 -11.02 0.70
N THR A 52 -7.31 -12.18 1.23
CA THR A 52 -8.57 -12.37 1.96
C THR A 52 -8.60 -11.69 3.34
N ASN A 53 -7.44 -11.34 3.89
CA ASN A 53 -7.33 -10.75 5.23
C ASN A 53 -7.15 -9.21 5.20
N GLY A 54 -7.60 -8.57 4.12
CA GLY A 54 -7.68 -7.12 3.97
C GLY A 54 -6.34 -6.43 3.69
N THR A 55 -6.39 -5.13 3.39
CA THR A 55 -5.24 -4.30 3.00
C THR A 55 -4.11 -4.30 4.04
N SER A 56 -4.42 -4.48 5.33
CA SER A 56 -3.39 -4.62 6.36
C SER A 56 -2.45 -5.80 6.10
N THR A 57 -2.97 -6.88 5.53
CA THR A 57 -2.16 -8.04 5.13
C THR A 57 -1.46 -7.77 3.80
N SER A 58 -2.12 -7.10 2.85
CA SER A 58 -1.48 -6.67 1.60
C SER A 58 -0.24 -5.82 1.87
N ASN A 59 -0.35 -4.81 2.75
CA ASN A 59 0.79 -3.98 3.17
C ASN A 59 1.94 -4.83 3.73
N LYS A 60 1.62 -5.80 4.58
CA LYS A 60 2.66 -6.70 5.15
C LYS A 60 3.31 -7.57 4.06
N ILE A 61 2.53 -8.12 3.12
CA ILE A 61 3.06 -8.94 2.03
C ILE A 61 4.04 -8.11 1.20
N VAL A 62 3.64 -6.90 0.77
CA VAL A 62 4.52 -6.00 0.00
C VAL A 62 5.82 -5.72 0.78
N TRP A 63 5.72 -5.33 2.04
CA TRP A 63 6.88 -5.02 2.86
C TRP A 63 7.80 -6.22 3.09
N HIS A 64 7.24 -7.40 3.38
CA HIS A 64 8.03 -8.62 3.60
C HIS A 64 8.71 -9.13 2.32
N SER A 65 8.16 -8.80 1.15
CA SER A 65 8.76 -9.19 -0.13
C SER A 65 9.82 -8.20 -0.63
N THR A 66 9.77 -6.95 -0.17
CA THR A 66 10.62 -5.88 -0.72
C THR A 66 11.67 -5.35 0.25
N VAL A 67 11.45 -5.42 1.56
CA VAL A 67 12.27 -4.75 2.58
C VAL A 67 13.04 -5.77 3.40
N ALA A 68 14.32 -5.53 3.63
CA ALA A 68 15.22 -6.32 4.49
C ALA A 68 15.62 -5.52 5.76
N PRO A 69 16.11 -6.21 6.81
CA PRO A 69 16.60 -5.55 8.02
C PRO A 69 17.72 -4.53 7.73
N GLY A 70 17.54 -3.31 8.22
CA GLY A 70 18.46 -2.20 8.01
C GLY A 70 18.23 -1.38 6.73
N ASP A 71 17.31 -1.77 5.86
CA ASP A 71 16.94 -0.98 4.70
C ASP A 71 16.35 0.37 5.12
N VAL A 72 16.70 1.41 4.38
CA VAL A 72 16.09 2.73 4.53
C VAL A 72 14.80 2.76 3.73
N VAL A 73 13.74 3.27 4.34
CA VAL A 73 12.41 3.37 3.72
C VAL A 73 11.83 4.78 3.94
N ILE A 74 11.06 5.26 2.98
CA ILE A 74 10.35 6.54 3.10
C ILE A 74 8.88 6.24 3.38
N VAL A 75 8.30 6.89 4.36
CA VAL A 75 6.94 6.56 4.84
C VAL A 75 6.16 7.84 5.16
N ASP A 76 4.92 7.89 4.72
CA ASP A 76 3.95 8.86 5.21
C ASP A 76 3.78 8.73 6.74
N ARG A 77 3.96 9.84 7.47
CA ARG A 77 3.77 9.82 8.94
C ARG A 77 2.31 9.55 9.34
N ASN A 78 1.36 9.76 8.43
CA ASN A 78 -0.07 9.46 8.60
C ASN A 78 -0.47 8.08 8.03
N CYS A 79 0.49 7.19 7.80
CA CYS A 79 0.22 5.86 7.28
C CYS A 79 -0.60 5.00 8.25
N HIS A 80 -1.27 4.00 7.69
CA HIS A 80 -1.99 3.02 8.49
C HIS A 80 -1.04 2.23 9.41
N LYS A 81 -1.54 1.83 10.58
CA LYS A 81 -0.75 1.08 11.59
C LYS A 81 -0.08 -0.20 11.04
N SER A 82 -0.64 -0.83 10.00
CA SER A 82 -0.02 -2.01 9.37
C SER A 82 1.35 -1.69 8.76
N VAL A 83 1.54 -0.48 8.23
CA VAL A 83 2.84 -0.01 7.71
C VAL A 83 3.83 0.19 8.87
N ILE A 84 3.40 0.81 9.98
CA ILE A 84 4.24 0.96 11.18
C ILE A 84 4.65 -0.42 11.75
N HIS A 85 3.71 -1.37 11.79
CA HIS A 85 4.04 -2.74 12.19
C HIS A 85 5.06 -3.37 11.24
N SER A 86 4.93 -3.15 9.93
CA SER A 86 5.87 -3.67 8.93
C SER A 86 7.27 -3.09 9.10
N ILE A 87 7.41 -1.79 9.38
CA ILE A 87 8.71 -1.15 9.73
C ILE A 87 9.38 -1.93 10.88
N THR A 88 8.62 -2.18 11.95
CA THR A 88 9.14 -2.87 13.13
C THR A 88 9.49 -4.33 12.83
N MET A 89 8.61 -5.05 12.12
CA MET A 89 8.80 -6.46 11.80
C MET A 89 9.98 -6.69 10.87
N MET A 90 10.20 -5.78 9.92
CA MET A 90 11.32 -5.86 8.97
C MET A 90 12.62 -5.27 9.53
N GLY A 91 12.58 -4.55 10.65
CA GLY A 91 13.77 -3.85 11.17
C GLY A 91 14.27 -2.75 10.24
N ALA A 92 13.37 -2.11 9.51
CA ALA A 92 13.68 -1.02 8.57
C ALA A 92 13.95 0.30 9.30
N ILE A 93 14.69 1.21 8.64
CA ILE A 93 14.99 2.55 9.14
C ILE A 93 14.11 3.56 8.41
N PRO A 94 13.07 4.11 9.05
CA PRO A 94 12.12 4.98 8.38
C PRO A 94 12.61 6.43 8.28
N ILE A 95 12.36 7.04 7.13
CA ILE A 95 12.35 8.48 6.88
C ILE A 95 10.91 8.92 6.74
N PHE A 96 10.40 9.70 7.67
CA PHE A 96 9.01 10.13 7.66
C PHE A 96 8.80 11.41 6.83
N LEU A 97 7.81 11.38 5.92
CA LEU A 97 7.23 12.55 5.30
C LEU A 97 6.16 13.12 6.24
N MET A 98 6.29 14.40 6.58
CA MET A 98 5.47 15.01 7.62
C MET A 98 4.29 15.77 7.04
N PRO A 99 3.04 15.37 7.35
CA PRO A 99 1.86 16.13 6.95
C PRO A 99 1.74 17.43 7.76
N THR A 100 1.05 18.38 7.17
CA THR A 100 0.64 19.62 7.88
C THR A 100 -0.44 19.31 8.92
N ARG A 101 -0.66 20.27 9.82
CA ARG A 101 -1.80 20.27 10.76
C ARG A 101 -2.40 21.66 10.84
N ASN A 102 -3.72 21.73 10.95
CA ASN A 102 -4.40 22.99 11.21
C ASN A 102 -4.36 23.34 12.73
N HIS A 103 -4.92 24.50 13.11
CA HIS A 103 -4.95 24.96 14.49
C HIS A 103 -5.78 24.06 15.44
N LEU A 104 -6.65 23.21 14.91
CA LEU A 104 -7.40 22.20 15.66
C LEU A 104 -6.68 20.85 15.75
N GLY A 105 -5.48 20.74 15.16
CA GLY A 105 -4.70 19.51 15.14
C GLY A 105 -5.13 18.49 14.05
N ILE A 106 -6.09 18.86 13.18
CA ILE A 106 -6.52 18.01 12.07
C ILE A 106 -5.35 17.87 11.07
N ILE A 107 -5.10 16.64 10.65
CA ILE A 107 -4.01 16.31 9.73
C ILE A 107 -4.39 16.78 8.33
N GLY A 108 -3.50 17.54 7.72
CA GLY A 108 -3.60 18.02 6.34
C GLY A 108 -2.71 17.25 5.38
N PRO A 109 -2.50 17.77 4.17
CA PRO A 109 -1.62 17.14 3.19
C PRO A 109 -0.16 17.19 3.62
N ILE A 110 0.62 16.27 3.07
CA ILE A 110 2.08 16.34 3.07
C ILE A 110 2.47 17.44 2.07
N PRO A 111 3.22 18.47 2.48
CA PRO A 111 3.68 19.51 1.58
C PRO A 111 4.54 18.95 0.44
N LYS A 112 4.47 19.56 -0.75
CA LYS A 112 5.25 19.12 -1.92
C LYS A 112 6.74 19.05 -1.64
N GLU A 113 7.24 19.97 -0.84
CA GLU A 113 8.65 20.08 -0.44
C GLU A 113 9.15 18.83 0.32
N GLU A 114 8.26 18.11 1.00
CA GLU A 114 8.59 16.86 1.68
C GLU A 114 8.98 15.74 0.71
N PHE A 115 8.46 15.77 -0.53
CA PHE A 115 8.82 14.82 -1.58
C PHE A 115 10.08 15.23 -2.36
N GLU A 116 10.60 16.46 -2.19
CA GLU A 116 11.83 16.88 -2.85
C GLU A 116 13.04 16.11 -2.32
N TRP A 117 13.82 15.53 -3.23
CA TRP A 117 14.97 14.71 -2.86
C TRP A 117 15.95 15.42 -1.92
N LYS A 118 16.16 16.72 -2.11
CA LYS A 118 17.05 17.50 -1.23
C LYS A 118 16.61 17.48 0.24
N ASN A 119 15.29 17.43 0.51
CA ASN A 119 14.74 17.42 1.85
C ASN A 119 14.74 15.98 2.44
N ILE A 120 14.45 14.98 1.61
CA ILE A 120 14.61 13.57 1.97
C ILE A 120 16.07 13.28 2.31
N LYS A 121 17.01 13.74 1.47
CA LYS A 121 18.45 13.56 1.68
C LYS A 121 18.94 14.18 2.98
N LYS A 122 18.47 15.38 3.34
CA LYS A 122 18.77 16.00 4.65
C LYS A 122 18.33 15.11 5.83
N LYS A 123 17.17 14.48 5.71
CA LYS A 123 16.66 13.56 6.74
C LYS A 123 17.52 12.29 6.83
N ILE A 124 17.95 11.74 5.69
CA ILE A 124 18.86 10.61 5.62
C ILE A 124 20.20 10.99 6.29
N ASP A 125 20.77 12.15 5.94
CA ASP A 125 22.05 12.62 6.48
C ASP A 125 22.00 12.85 8.00
N ALA A 126 20.89 13.37 8.50
CA ALA A 126 20.68 13.62 9.91
C ALA A 126 20.35 12.36 10.74
N ASN A 127 19.97 11.26 10.11
CA ASN A 127 19.56 10.05 10.84
C ASN A 127 20.79 9.26 11.33
N PRO A 128 20.98 9.11 12.67
CA PRO A 128 22.17 8.45 13.22
C PRO A 128 22.23 6.93 12.97
N PHE A 129 21.10 6.31 12.65
CA PHE A 129 21.01 4.89 12.37
C PHE A 129 21.39 4.52 10.94
N ILE A 130 21.42 5.48 10.02
CA ILE A 130 21.82 5.28 8.63
C ILE A 130 23.33 5.46 8.52
N LYS A 131 24.06 4.37 8.26
CA LYS A 131 25.53 4.39 8.14
C LYS A 131 25.95 4.90 6.76
N ASP A 132 25.37 4.34 5.71
CA ASP A 132 25.63 4.79 4.33
C ASP A 132 24.67 5.93 3.96
N LYS A 133 25.20 7.13 3.88
CA LYS A 133 24.42 8.33 3.54
C LYS A 133 24.04 8.40 2.06
N ASN A 134 24.63 7.58 1.21
CA ASN A 134 24.31 7.50 -0.22
C ASN A 134 23.35 6.35 -0.55
N VAL A 135 22.78 5.70 0.47
CA VAL A 135 21.80 4.63 0.29
C VAL A 135 20.61 5.10 -0.53
N VAL A 136 20.17 4.27 -1.46
CA VAL A 136 18.89 4.43 -2.15
C VAL A 136 17.81 3.79 -1.26
N PRO A 137 16.76 4.54 -0.86
CA PRO A 137 15.67 3.98 -0.08
C PRO A 137 14.97 2.84 -0.84
N ARG A 138 14.71 1.74 -0.14
CA ARG A 138 14.15 0.53 -0.74
C ARG A 138 12.71 0.72 -1.21
N VAL A 139 11.89 1.39 -0.44
CA VAL A 139 10.48 1.65 -0.78
C VAL A 139 10.02 2.99 -0.21
N MET A 140 9.19 3.69 -0.97
CA MET A 140 8.37 4.78 -0.44
C MET A 140 6.94 4.30 -0.32
N THR A 141 6.37 4.38 0.88
CA THR A 141 4.96 4.04 1.13
C THR A 141 4.16 5.30 1.44
N LEU A 142 3.11 5.53 0.66
CA LEU A 142 2.20 6.65 0.80
C LEU A 142 0.75 6.17 0.94
N THR A 143 0.02 6.73 1.89
CA THR A 143 -1.43 6.54 2.01
C THR A 143 -2.15 7.41 0.98
N GLN A 144 -2.73 6.77 0.00
CA GLN A 144 -3.45 7.38 -1.12
C GLN A 144 -4.92 6.95 -1.03
N SER A 145 -5.72 7.56 -0.53
CA SER A 145 -6.30 8.65 0.14
C SER A 145 -6.33 8.49 1.68
N THR A 146 -6.31 9.60 2.39
CA THR A 146 -6.43 9.60 3.84
C THR A 146 -7.90 9.57 4.27
N TYR A 147 -8.17 9.29 5.55
CA TYR A 147 -9.52 9.39 6.13
C TYR A 147 -10.14 10.77 6.01
N ASP A 148 -9.30 11.81 5.93
CA ASP A 148 -9.72 13.20 5.78
C ASP A 148 -9.94 13.61 4.32
N GLY A 149 -9.83 12.66 3.38
CA GLY A 149 -10.07 12.88 1.96
C GLY A 149 -8.90 13.54 1.21
N ILE A 150 -7.69 13.52 1.77
CA ILE A 150 -6.49 14.00 1.07
C ILE A 150 -6.09 12.99 0.00
N VAL A 151 -5.96 13.47 -1.23
CA VAL A 151 -5.55 12.68 -2.39
C VAL A 151 -4.34 13.38 -3.04
N TYR A 152 -3.33 12.60 -3.40
CA TYR A 152 -2.10 13.11 -3.99
C TYR A 152 -2.08 12.89 -5.51
N ASN A 153 -1.36 13.73 -6.23
CA ASN A 153 -1.05 13.49 -7.64
C ASN A 153 0.08 12.45 -7.72
N VAL A 154 -0.26 11.25 -8.15
CA VAL A 154 0.66 10.10 -8.22
C VAL A 154 1.74 10.31 -9.27
N GLU A 155 1.39 10.83 -10.44
CA GLU A 155 2.36 11.08 -11.51
C GLU A 155 3.43 12.09 -11.09
N MET A 156 3.02 13.17 -10.43
CA MET A 156 3.97 14.15 -9.90
C MET A 156 4.93 13.50 -8.88
N ILE A 157 4.45 12.62 -8.00
CA ILE A 157 5.29 11.93 -7.02
C ILE A 157 6.25 10.97 -7.70
N LYS A 158 5.79 10.22 -8.71
CA LYS A 158 6.64 9.34 -9.53
C LYS A 158 7.78 10.14 -10.17
N GLU A 159 7.48 11.26 -10.83
CA GLU A 159 8.48 12.14 -11.45
C GLU A 159 9.50 12.68 -10.43
N MET A 160 9.03 13.12 -9.25
CA MET A 160 9.91 13.68 -8.20
C MET A 160 10.87 12.64 -7.61
N LEU A 161 10.47 11.37 -7.58
CA LEU A 161 11.21 10.28 -6.95
C LEU A 161 11.85 9.32 -7.96
N ASP A 162 11.73 9.59 -9.26
CA ASP A 162 12.33 8.78 -10.32
C ASP A 162 13.84 8.61 -10.10
N GLY A 163 14.30 7.35 -10.12
CA GLY A 163 15.68 6.98 -9.86
C GLY A 163 16.21 7.31 -8.45
N LYS A 164 15.33 7.70 -7.50
CA LYS A 164 15.72 8.05 -6.11
C LYS A 164 15.28 7.02 -5.10
N VAL A 165 14.34 6.16 -5.47
CA VAL A 165 13.76 5.11 -4.64
C VAL A 165 13.61 3.86 -5.49
N ASP A 166 13.88 2.68 -4.94
CA ASP A 166 13.79 1.43 -5.73
C ASP A 166 12.34 1.09 -6.08
N SER A 167 11.38 1.37 -5.18
CA SER A 167 9.97 1.03 -5.38
C SER A 167 9.03 2.07 -4.77
N LEU A 168 7.89 2.29 -5.41
CA LEU A 168 6.79 3.08 -4.87
C LEU A 168 5.63 2.16 -4.48
N HIS A 169 5.12 2.33 -3.29
CA HIS A 169 3.97 1.60 -2.75
C HIS A 169 2.89 2.60 -2.33
N PHE A 170 1.73 2.51 -2.98
CA PHE A 170 0.57 3.33 -2.67
C PHE A 170 -0.48 2.48 -1.95
N ASP A 171 -0.81 2.86 -0.71
CA ASP A 171 -1.91 2.24 0.04
C ASP A 171 -3.22 2.92 -0.36
N GLU A 172 -3.94 2.31 -1.30
CA GLU A 172 -5.20 2.79 -1.87
C GLU A 172 -6.43 2.07 -1.29
N ALA A 173 -6.36 1.65 -0.03
CA ALA A 173 -7.44 0.92 0.63
C ALA A 173 -8.82 1.60 0.50
N TRP A 174 -8.85 2.92 0.37
CA TRP A 174 -10.08 3.73 0.27
C TRP A 174 -10.40 4.22 -1.13
N LEU A 175 -9.50 4.04 -2.10
CA LEU A 175 -9.60 4.64 -3.43
C LEU A 175 -9.56 3.64 -4.62
N PRO A 176 -9.95 2.37 -4.48
CA PRO A 176 -9.83 1.41 -5.58
C PRO A 176 -10.74 1.73 -6.77
N HIS A 177 -11.77 2.55 -6.57
CA HIS A 177 -12.71 2.98 -7.61
C HIS A 177 -12.20 4.16 -8.46
N ALA A 178 -11.11 4.81 -8.05
CA ALA A 178 -10.61 6.02 -8.71
C ALA A 178 -10.27 5.81 -10.18
N ALA A 179 -9.69 4.67 -10.52
CA ALA A 179 -9.32 4.34 -11.90
C ALA A 179 -10.50 4.32 -12.89
N PHE A 180 -11.73 4.21 -12.40
CA PHE A 180 -12.93 4.10 -13.23
C PHE A 180 -13.66 5.43 -13.47
N HIS A 181 -13.11 6.55 -12.98
CA HIS A 181 -13.73 7.85 -13.19
C HIS A 181 -12.70 8.95 -13.54
N PRO A 182 -12.91 9.71 -14.64
CA PRO A 182 -11.92 10.66 -15.16
C PRO A 182 -11.56 11.81 -14.18
N PHE A 183 -12.40 12.08 -13.20
CA PHE A 183 -12.11 13.04 -12.15
C PHE A 183 -10.83 12.73 -11.36
N TYR A 184 -10.54 11.43 -11.18
CA TYR A 184 -9.38 10.98 -10.42
C TYR A 184 -8.13 10.73 -11.27
N LYS A 185 -8.12 11.21 -12.52
CA LYS A 185 -6.93 11.10 -13.36
C LYS A 185 -5.70 11.63 -12.59
N ASP A 186 -4.61 10.92 -12.66
CA ASP A 186 -3.35 11.20 -11.96
C ASP A 186 -3.41 11.14 -10.42
N MET A 187 -4.56 10.74 -9.85
CA MET A 187 -4.78 10.64 -8.39
C MET A 187 -4.81 9.20 -7.88
N HIS A 188 -4.39 8.24 -8.67
CA HIS A 188 -4.32 6.81 -8.29
C HIS A 188 -3.09 6.17 -8.93
N ALA A 189 -2.60 5.10 -8.31
CA ALA A 189 -1.45 4.35 -8.81
C ALA A 189 -1.83 3.18 -9.73
N ILE A 190 -3.13 2.98 -9.99
CA ILE A 190 -3.63 1.88 -10.80
C ILE A 190 -3.27 2.13 -12.27
N GLY A 191 -2.48 1.24 -12.85
CA GLY A 191 -2.02 1.35 -14.23
C GLY A 191 -0.94 2.44 -14.46
N ALA A 192 -0.33 2.91 -13.40
CA ALA A 192 0.67 3.98 -13.42
C ALA A 192 2.11 3.44 -13.59
#